data_639d14bab44a5483e2535e8833ecf441
#
_entry.id   639d14bab44a5483e2535e8833ecf441
#
_cell.length_a   1.000
_cell.length_b   1.000
_cell.length_c   1.000
_cell.angle_alpha   90.00
_cell.angle_beta   90.00
_cell.angle_gamma   90.00
#
_symmetry.space_group_name_H-M   'P 1'
#
loop_
_entity.id
_entity.type
_entity.pdbx_description
1 polymer ?
#
loop_
_entity_poly.entity_id
_entity_poly.type
_entity_poly.pdbx_seq_one_letter_code
_entity_poly.pdbx_strand_id
1 'polypeptide(L)'
;MSAVENCVCFNLRRVTRAVTQFFDAEMRRHGIRPTQGTILLALNAKESWNMAELSDCLGLERTTLVRNLQPLQRDGLVTADGGGRGNRVELTITAKGRKQVEKFMPAWRAAQSAVVKTLGEKRWSAILSDLETAALALNKN
;
A
#
# COMPACT_ATOMS: atom_id res chain seq x y z
N MET A 1 31.14 -9.28 9.52
CA MET A 1 29.96 -8.54 9.02
C MET A 1 29.95 -7.18 9.70
N SER A 2 29.90 -6.10 8.93
CA SER A 2 29.87 -4.76 9.49
C SER A 2 28.53 -4.49 10.20
N ALA A 3 28.51 -3.52 11.14
CA ALA A 3 27.26 -3.15 11.83
C ALA A 3 26.15 -2.72 10.86
N VAL A 4 26.53 -2.13 9.73
CA VAL A 4 25.58 -1.71 8.68
C VAL A 4 24.99 -2.92 7.96
N GLU A 5 25.79 -3.94 7.63
CA GLU A 5 25.31 -5.16 6.95
C GLU A 5 24.33 -5.94 7.82
N ASN A 6 24.46 -5.91 9.13
CA ASN A 6 23.55 -6.59 10.08
C ASN A 6 22.41 -5.67 10.60
N CYS A 7 22.33 -4.43 10.15
CA CYS A 7 21.32 -3.50 10.61
C CYS A 7 19.96 -3.83 9.97
N VAL A 8 18.96 -4.18 10.80
CA VAL A 8 17.59 -4.49 10.37
C VAL A 8 16.99 -3.33 9.57
N CYS A 9 17.07 -2.12 10.11
CA CYS A 9 16.50 -0.93 9.48
C CYS A 9 17.13 -0.64 8.09
N PHE A 10 18.47 -0.78 7.99
CA PHE A 10 19.17 -0.61 6.71
C PHE A 10 18.72 -1.62 5.67
N ASN A 11 18.67 -2.90 6.03
CA ASN A 11 18.30 -3.96 5.10
C ASN A 11 16.84 -3.86 4.66
N LEU A 12 15.91 -3.60 5.58
CA LEU A 12 14.49 -3.41 5.24
C LEU A 12 14.30 -2.21 4.30
N ARG A 13 14.94 -1.06 4.58
CA ARG A 13 14.86 0.11 3.69
C ARG A 13 15.42 -0.17 2.29
N ARG A 14 16.52 -0.91 2.20
CA ARG A 14 17.12 -1.29 0.91
C ARG A 14 16.21 -2.18 0.11
N VAL A 15 15.63 -3.20 0.74
CA VAL A 15 14.68 -4.11 0.09
C VAL A 15 13.41 -3.37 -0.30
N THR A 16 12.82 -2.58 0.60
CA THR A 16 11.63 -1.77 0.31
C THR A 16 11.86 -0.88 -0.91
N ARG A 17 13.01 -0.19 -0.99
CA ARG A 17 13.33 0.65 -2.14
C ARG A 17 13.41 -0.15 -3.43
N ALA A 18 14.09 -1.29 -3.44
CA ALA A 18 14.23 -2.13 -4.62
C ALA A 18 12.89 -2.68 -5.12
N VAL A 19 12.07 -3.20 -4.21
CA VAL A 19 10.71 -3.72 -4.52
C VAL A 19 9.82 -2.59 -5.01
N THR A 20 9.82 -1.44 -4.33
CA THR A 20 9.02 -0.28 -4.74
C THR A 20 9.40 0.18 -6.14
N GLN A 21 10.69 0.35 -6.45
CA GLN A 21 11.14 0.74 -7.78
C GLN A 21 10.70 -0.24 -8.87
N PHE A 22 10.73 -1.54 -8.57
CA PHE A 22 10.28 -2.57 -9.50
C PHE A 22 8.77 -2.47 -9.78
N PHE A 23 7.95 -2.37 -8.74
CA PHE A 23 6.50 -2.17 -8.88
C PHE A 23 6.18 -0.85 -9.57
N ASP A 24 6.89 0.22 -9.23
CA ASP A 24 6.74 1.55 -9.84
C ASP A 24 6.95 1.50 -11.36
N ALA A 25 7.99 0.80 -11.80
CA ALA A 25 8.28 0.65 -13.22
C ALA A 25 7.15 -0.10 -13.95
N GLU A 26 6.64 -1.19 -13.37
CA GLU A 26 5.53 -1.95 -13.94
C GLU A 26 4.21 -1.15 -13.96
N MET A 27 3.89 -0.45 -12.86
CA MET A 27 2.65 0.31 -12.76
C MET A 27 2.63 1.55 -13.67
N ARG A 28 3.77 2.22 -13.84
CA ARG A 28 3.88 3.37 -14.76
C ARG A 28 3.61 3.00 -16.22
N ARG A 29 3.97 1.80 -16.64
CA ARG A 29 3.63 1.29 -17.99
C ARG A 29 2.13 1.25 -18.23
N HIS A 30 1.33 1.19 -17.16
CA HIS A 30 -0.13 1.20 -17.19
C HIS A 30 -0.76 2.54 -16.78
N GLY A 31 0.04 3.61 -16.72
CA GLY A 31 -0.43 4.98 -16.44
C GLY A 31 -0.83 5.24 -15.00
N ILE A 32 -0.36 4.42 -14.04
CA ILE A 32 -0.72 4.52 -12.63
C ILE A 32 0.48 4.96 -11.81
N ARG A 33 0.25 5.93 -10.93
CA ARG A 33 1.23 6.28 -9.91
C ARG A 33 1.20 5.24 -8.79
N PRO A 34 2.34 4.66 -8.38
CA PRO A 34 2.40 3.55 -7.44
C PRO A 34 1.70 3.82 -6.11
N THR A 35 1.90 5.01 -5.53
CA THR A 35 1.22 5.43 -4.29
C THR A 35 -0.29 5.42 -4.41
N GLN A 36 -0.84 5.81 -5.57
CA GLN A 36 -2.27 5.76 -5.85
C GLN A 36 -2.77 4.32 -5.99
N GLY A 37 -2.01 3.47 -6.67
CA GLY A 37 -2.34 2.05 -6.84
C GLY A 37 -2.48 1.32 -5.51
N THR A 38 -1.54 1.51 -4.59
CA THR A 38 -1.57 0.89 -3.26
C THR A 38 -2.78 1.33 -2.44
N ILE A 39 -3.12 2.63 -2.45
CA ILE A 39 -4.30 3.15 -1.75
C ILE A 39 -5.59 2.58 -2.36
N LEU A 40 -5.70 2.56 -3.68
CA LEU A 40 -6.87 1.99 -4.35
C LEU A 40 -7.04 0.49 -4.08
N LEU A 41 -5.95 -0.27 -4.03
CA LEU A 41 -5.98 -1.69 -3.65
C LEU A 41 -6.49 -1.88 -2.23
N ALA A 42 -5.98 -1.11 -1.28
CA ALA A 42 -6.44 -1.17 0.11
C ALA A 42 -7.93 -0.80 0.21
N LEU A 43 -8.34 0.30 -0.41
CA LEU A 43 -9.74 0.73 -0.40
C LEU A 43 -10.68 -0.29 -1.06
N ASN A 44 -10.21 -1.04 -2.04
CA ASN A 44 -11.00 -2.08 -2.72
C ASN A 44 -11.18 -3.36 -1.88
N ALA A 45 -10.46 -3.50 -0.77
CA ALA A 45 -10.50 -4.71 0.06
C ALA A 45 -11.72 -4.79 0.99
N LYS A 46 -12.36 -3.65 1.31
CA LYS A 46 -13.61 -3.61 2.09
C LYS A 46 -14.47 -2.40 1.69
N GLU A 47 -15.73 -2.39 2.12
CA GLU A 47 -16.73 -1.38 1.70
C GLU A 47 -16.35 0.05 2.11
N SER A 48 -15.90 0.25 3.34
CA SER A 48 -15.44 1.56 3.81
C SER A 48 -14.27 1.46 4.78
N TRP A 49 -13.53 2.55 4.89
CA TRP A 49 -12.40 2.70 5.77
C TRP A 49 -12.50 4.02 6.53
N ASN A 50 -12.12 4.04 7.80
CA ASN A 50 -11.80 5.31 8.42
C ASN A 50 -10.32 5.66 8.19
N MET A 51 -9.98 6.93 8.44
CA MET A 51 -8.64 7.45 8.18
C MET A 51 -7.54 6.74 8.98
N ALA A 52 -7.82 6.40 10.25
CA ALA A 52 -6.86 5.72 11.12
C ALA A 52 -6.60 4.29 10.65
N GLU A 53 -7.66 3.52 10.37
CA GLU A 53 -7.53 2.16 9.84
C GLU A 53 -6.74 2.10 8.54
N LEU A 54 -6.98 3.03 7.62
CA LEU A 54 -6.28 3.07 6.35
C LEU A 54 -4.81 3.48 6.53
N SER A 55 -4.54 4.44 7.42
CA SER A 55 -3.17 4.83 7.81
C SER A 55 -2.38 3.64 8.35
N ASP A 56 -2.98 2.92 9.30
CA ASP A 56 -2.36 1.75 9.93
C ASP A 56 -2.11 0.63 8.92
N CYS A 57 -3.10 0.32 8.09
CA CYS A 57 -3.00 -0.70 7.04
C CYS A 57 -1.87 -0.40 6.05
N LEU A 58 -1.71 0.86 5.65
CA LEU A 58 -0.71 1.28 4.68
C LEU A 58 0.65 1.63 5.30
N GLY A 59 0.75 1.68 6.63
CA GLY A 59 1.94 2.14 7.33
C GLY A 59 2.30 3.60 6.99
N LEU A 60 1.29 4.43 6.71
CA LEU A 60 1.43 5.83 6.33
C LEU A 60 1.01 6.76 7.47
N GLU A 61 1.74 7.84 7.64
CA GLU A 61 1.31 8.95 8.48
C GLU A 61 0.04 9.60 7.92
N ARG A 62 -0.85 10.06 8.81
CA ARG A 62 -2.13 10.68 8.42
C ARG A 62 -1.98 11.83 7.43
N THR A 63 -1.00 12.70 7.63
CA THR A 63 -0.72 13.83 6.73
C THR A 63 -0.29 13.38 5.33
N THR A 64 0.51 12.33 5.24
CA THR A 64 0.92 11.71 3.99
C THR A 64 -0.26 11.05 3.28
N LEU A 65 -1.11 10.33 4.03
CA LEU A 65 -2.32 9.71 3.49
C LEU A 65 -3.29 10.76 2.93
N VAL A 66 -3.57 11.84 3.68
CA VAL A 66 -4.43 12.94 3.22
C VAL A 66 -3.93 13.51 1.90
N ARG A 67 -2.62 13.79 1.81
CA ARG A 67 -2.01 14.32 0.58
C ARG A 67 -2.16 13.39 -0.60
N ASN A 68 -2.02 12.10 -0.39
CA ASN A 68 -2.14 11.09 -1.44
C ASN A 68 -3.60 10.81 -1.83
N LEU A 69 -4.56 11.01 -0.92
CA LEU A 69 -5.98 10.89 -1.21
C LEU A 69 -6.53 12.05 -2.04
N GLN A 70 -6.00 13.26 -1.87
CA GLN A 70 -6.48 14.46 -2.59
C GLN A 70 -6.60 14.29 -4.11
N PRO A 71 -5.55 13.82 -4.83
CA PRO A 71 -5.68 13.59 -6.27
C PRO A 71 -6.68 12.48 -6.61
N LEU A 72 -6.80 11.44 -5.79
CA LEU A 72 -7.77 10.36 -6.01
C LEU A 72 -9.22 10.86 -5.85
N GLN A 73 -9.46 11.73 -4.87
CA GLN A 73 -10.77 12.36 -4.66
C GLN A 73 -11.09 13.32 -5.80
N ARG A 74 -10.14 14.18 -6.20
CA ARG A 74 -10.29 15.12 -7.32
C ARG A 74 -10.63 14.39 -8.62
N ASP A 75 -9.99 13.24 -8.85
CA ASP A 75 -10.19 12.44 -10.05
C ASP A 75 -11.45 11.54 -9.95
N GLY A 76 -12.19 11.61 -8.84
CA GLY A 76 -13.44 10.87 -8.63
C GLY A 76 -13.25 9.37 -8.42
N LEU A 77 -12.07 8.93 -7.99
CA LEU A 77 -11.76 7.51 -7.73
C LEU A 77 -12.09 7.09 -6.30
N VAL A 78 -12.12 8.05 -5.38
CA VAL A 78 -12.41 7.86 -3.95
C VAL A 78 -13.35 8.96 -3.47
N THR A 79 -14.29 8.60 -2.60
CA THR A 79 -15.11 9.56 -1.85
C THR A 79 -14.70 9.57 -0.39
N ALA A 80 -14.89 10.73 0.24
CA ALA A 80 -14.74 10.90 1.68
C ALA A 80 -16.02 11.54 2.20
N ASP A 81 -16.83 10.75 2.89
CA ASP A 81 -18.11 11.15 3.43
C ASP A 81 -18.03 11.32 4.95
N GLY A 82 -18.72 12.32 5.49
CA GLY A 82 -18.68 12.65 6.90
C GLY A 82 -17.69 13.77 7.23
N GLY A 83 -17.33 13.90 8.51
CA GLY A 83 -16.41 14.96 8.98
C GLY A 83 -17.09 16.18 9.59
N GLY A 84 -18.42 16.16 9.74
CA GLY A 84 -19.14 17.10 10.61
C GLY A 84 -18.87 16.80 12.10
N ARG A 85 -19.26 17.73 12.99
CA ARG A 85 -19.06 17.58 14.45
C ARG A 85 -19.53 16.20 14.95
N GLY A 86 -18.55 15.33 15.30
CA GLY A 86 -18.79 13.99 15.85
C GLY A 86 -18.85 12.85 14.83
N ASN A 87 -18.86 13.11 13.51
CA ASN A 87 -18.85 12.06 12.49
C ASN A 87 -17.42 11.75 12.01
N ARG A 88 -17.09 10.46 12.00
CA ARG A 88 -15.83 9.97 11.38
C ARG A 88 -15.94 10.12 9.87
N VAL A 89 -14.84 10.50 9.23
CA VAL A 89 -14.72 10.49 7.79
C VAL A 89 -14.64 9.03 7.31
N GLU A 90 -15.57 8.64 6.44
CA GLU A 90 -15.56 7.35 5.76
C GLU A 90 -14.99 7.49 4.36
N LEU A 91 -13.99 6.67 4.06
CA LEU A 91 -13.33 6.62 2.77
C LEU A 91 -13.84 5.41 2.00
N THR A 92 -14.33 5.65 0.79
CA THR A 92 -14.92 4.61 -0.06
C THR A 92 -14.36 4.71 -1.47
N ILE A 93 -14.04 3.57 -2.08
CA ILE A 93 -13.69 3.52 -3.49
C ILE A 93 -14.95 3.64 -4.35
N THR A 94 -14.90 4.49 -5.38
CA THR A 94 -16.02 4.66 -6.31
C THR A 94 -16.07 3.54 -7.36
N ALA A 95 -17.16 3.45 -8.13
CA ALA A 95 -17.23 2.57 -9.29
C ALA A 95 -16.11 2.85 -10.31
N LYS A 96 -15.77 4.14 -10.50
CA LYS A 96 -14.64 4.57 -11.33
C LYS A 96 -13.30 4.10 -10.76
N GLY A 97 -13.14 4.19 -9.44
CA GLY A 97 -11.95 3.68 -8.75
C GLY A 97 -11.79 2.17 -8.90
N ARG A 98 -12.86 1.40 -8.76
CA ARG A 98 -12.85 -0.06 -8.98
C ARG A 98 -12.45 -0.43 -10.40
N LYS A 99 -12.99 0.25 -11.41
CA LYS A 99 -12.58 0.06 -12.81
C LYS A 99 -11.09 0.37 -13.02
N GLN A 100 -10.57 1.36 -12.31
CA GLN A 100 -9.14 1.67 -12.36
C GLN A 100 -8.30 0.54 -11.74
N VAL A 101 -8.74 -0.05 -10.62
CA VAL A 101 -8.10 -1.24 -10.02
C VAL A 101 -8.11 -2.41 -11.02
N GLU A 102 -9.24 -2.70 -11.65
CA GLU A 102 -9.35 -3.77 -12.65
C GLU A 102 -8.33 -3.60 -13.79
N LYS A 103 -8.12 -2.37 -14.26
CA LYS A 103 -7.17 -2.08 -15.34
C LYS A 103 -5.71 -2.39 -14.98
N PHE A 104 -5.30 -2.08 -13.76
CA PHE A 104 -3.91 -2.30 -13.38
C PHE A 104 -3.65 -3.63 -12.67
N MET A 105 -4.69 -4.33 -12.25
CA MET A 105 -4.56 -5.60 -11.54
C MET A 105 -3.69 -6.63 -12.28
N PRO A 106 -3.77 -6.79 -13.60
CA PRO A 106 -2.88 -7.71 -14.33
C PRO A 106 -1.40 -7.34 -14.18
N ALA A 107 -1.06 -6.06 -14.27
CA ALA A 107 0.31 -5.57 -14.08
C ALA A 107 0.80 -5.79 -12.65
N TRP A 108 -0.05 -5.48 -11.67
CA TRP A 108 0.25 -5.71 -10.27
C TRP A 108 0.52 -7.19 -9.98
N ARG A 109 -0.34 -8.08 -10.49
CA ARG A 109 -0.16 -9.54 -10.34
C ARG A 109 1.12 -10.04 -11.00
N ALA A 110 1.47 -9.52 -12.16
CA ALA A 110 2.70 -9.87 -12.85
C ALA A 110 3.94 -9.44 -12.04
N ALA A 111 3.94 -8.21 -11.51
CA ALA A 111 5.00 -7.71 -10.65
C ALA A 111 5.12 -8.53 -9.36
N GLN A 112 4.00 -8.80 -8.69
CA GLN A 112 3.94 -9.63 -7.48
C GLN A 112 4.52 -11.03 -7.76
N SER A 113 4.06 -11.68 -8.81
CA SER A 113 4.54 -13.02 -9.21
C SER A 113 6.05 -13.03 -9.50
N ALA A 114 6.58 -12.00 -10.15
CA ALA A 114 8.01 -11.90 -10.44
C ALA A 114 8.85 -11.80 -9.16
N VAL A 115 8.44 -10.97 -8.21
CA VAL A 115 9.13 -10.85 -6.92
C VAL A 115 9.05 -12.15 -6.12
N VAL A 116 7.86 -12.75 -6.03
CA VAL A 116 7.68 -14.03 -5.31
C VAL A 116 8.50 -15.15 -5.92
N LYS A 117 8.56 -15.24 -7.26
CA LYS A 117 9.42 -16.23 -7.95
C LYS A 117 10.90 -16.03 -7.63
N THR A 118 11.37 -14.79 -7.56
CA THR A 118 12.77 -14.47 -7.22
C THR A 118 13.13 -14.91 -5.80
N LEU A 119 12.21 -14.76 -4.85
CA LEU A 119 12.41 -15.15 -3.46
C LEU A 119 12.15 -16.64 -3.21
N GLY A 120 11.22 -17.22 -3.95
CA GLY A 120 10.62 -18.53 -3.72
C GLY A 120 9.40 -18.46 -2.80
N GLU A 121 8.33 -19.18 -3.14
CA GLU A 121 7.04 -19.10 -2.43
C GLU A 121 7.14 -19.41 -0.93
N LYS A 122 7.89 -20.45 -0.54
CA LYS A 122 8.08 -20.81 0.87
C LYS A 122 8.78 -19.71 1.65
N ARG A 123 9.83 -19.10 1.06
CA ARG A 123 10.56 -18.00 1.69
C ARG A 123 9.68 -16.76 1.78
N TRP A 124 8.91 -16.47 0.74
CA TRP A 124 7.99 -15.33 0.77
C TRP A 124 6.95 -15.47 1.88
N SER A 125 6.33 -16.65 2.04
CA SER A 125 5.36 -16.90 3.12
C SER A 125 5.98 -16.72 4.50
N ALA A 126 7.22 -17.18 4.71
CA ALA A 126 7.93 -16.98 5.98
C ALA A 126 8.24 -15.50 6.23
N ILE A 127 8.77 -14.80 5.22
CA ILE A 127 9.05 -13.35 5.30
C ILE A 127 7.77 -12.57 5.62
N LEU A 128 6.67 -12.87 4.96
CA LEU A 128 5.39 -12.19 5.21
C LEU A 128 4.94 -12.35 6.66
N SER A 129 4.98 -13.57 7.19
CA SER A 129 4.65 -13.86 8.59
C SER A 129 5.56 -13.12 9.57
N ASP A 130 6.87 -13.08 9.28
CA ASP A 130 7.85 -12.39 10.13
C ASP A 130 7.63 -10.86 10.10
N LEU A 131 7.33 -10.29 8.92
CA LEU A 131 7.03 -8.87 8.78
C LEU A 131 5.73 -8.47 9.51
N GLU A 132 4.68 -9.28 9.42
CA GLU A 132 3.43 -9.07 10.16
C GLU A 132 3.68 -9.10 11.67
N THR A 133 4.42 -10.10 12.15
CA THR A 133 4.78 -10.23 13.57
C THR A 133 5.57 -9.02 14.05
N ALA A 134 6.57 -8.58 13.27
CA ALA A 134 7.38 -7.43 13.62
C ALA A 134 6.56 -6.12 13.64
N ALA A 135 5.68 -5.93 12.65
CA ALA A 135 4.81 -4.76 12.60
C ALA A 135 3.88 -4.67 13.82
N LEU A 136 3.25 -5.79 14.21
CA LEU A 136 2.38 -5.86 15.37
C LEU A 136 3.14 -5.64 16.69
N ALA A 137 4.36 -6.14 16.80
CA ALA A 137 5.17 -6.00 18.01
C ALA A 137 5.71 -4.58 18.19
N LEU A 138 6.12 -3.92 17.12
CA LEU A 138 6.75 -2.60 17.16
C LEU A 138 5.74 -1.45 17.20
N ASN A 139 4.51 -1.63 16.72
CA ASN A 139 3.44 -0.62 16.77
C ASN A 139 2.73 -0.54 18.14
N LYS A 140 3.09 -1.37 19.10
CA LYS A 140 2.51 -1.36 20.46
C LYS A 140 3.17 -0.38 21.44
N ASN A 141 4.13 0.44 20.98
CA ASN A 141 4.84 1.42 21.80
C ASN A 141 4.40 2.84 21.47
#